data_8c10d2ca25de485bcee973bab51afe71
#
_entry.id   8c10d2ca25de485bcee973bab51afe71
#
_cell.length_a   1.000
_cell.length_b   1.000
_cell.length_c   1.000
_cell.angle_alpha   90.00
_cell.angle_beta   90.00
_cell.angle_gamma   90.00
#
_symmetry.space_group_name_H-M   'P 1'
#
loop_
_entity.id
_entity.type
_entity.pdbx_description
1 polymer ?
#
loop_
_entity_poly.entity_id
_entity_poly.type
_entity_poly.pdbx_seq_one_letter_code
_entity_poly.pdbx_strand_id
1 'polypeptide(L)'
;MSLTVKSLTSEWWPALEGLFGRAGASNGCWCMYWRIGPRYRDRPRADNRDDLRQLAASDQPPGLLAFDGDLAVGWCELAPRADLAWLGHSRFLGPVDDLPVWSLPCFYVRRTYRGRGVTDALIEAAVPAAAAGGAPALEAYPVDTAVPGHTTNLFPGVAAVFARHGFGVVARRKPDRPVMRLSPLARWRRPGLRQPSVLSGRRGPGRSRSGRRRRSRLPPPRRARAR
;
A
#
# COMPACT_ATOMS: atom_id res chain seq x y z
N MET A 1 -1.48 25.03 13.60
CA MET A 1 -1.99 23.64 13.67
C MET A 1 -0.80 22.72 13.77
N SER A 2 -0.74 21.91 14.80
CA SER A 2 0.36 20.92 14.98
C SER A 2 -0.20 19.55 14.62
N LEU A 3 0.20 19.00 13.47
CA LEU A 3 -0.22 17.68 13.04
C LEU A 3 0.75 16.61 13.56
N THR A 4 0.20 15.53 14.09
CA THR A 4 0.96 14.31 14.37
C THR A 4 0.60 13.22 13.37
N VAL A 5 1.56 12.37 13.00
CA VAL A 5 1.32 11.30 12.05
C VAL A 5 1.72 9.96 12.66
N LYS A 6 0.84 8.96 12.54
CA LYS A 6 1.01 7.63 13.11
C LYS A 6 0.75 6.57 12.04
N SER A 7 1.45 5.43 12.14
CA SER A 7 1.14 4.26 11.32
C SER A 7 -0.22 3.69 11.70
N LEU A 8 -0.99 3.23 10.71
CA LEU A 8 -2.27 2.57 10.97
C LEU A 8 -2.01 1.16 11.52
N THR A 9 -2.22 1.01 12.80
CA THR A 9 -2.23 -0.28 13.51
C THR A 9 -3.65 -0.58 14.00
N SER A 10 -3.85 -1.76 14.60
CA SER A 10 -5.14 -2.10 15.23
C SER A 10 -5.57 -1.08 16.30
N GLU A 11 -4.62 -0.46 17.00
CA GLU A 11 -4.86 0.60 17.99
C GLU A 11 -5.58 1.81 17.37
N TRP A 12 -5.17 2.21 16.16
CA TRP A 12 -5.69 3.41 15.48
C TRP A 12 -6.84 3.11 14.52
N TRP A 13 -7.30 1.85 14.47
CA TRP A 13 -8.41 1.45 13.62
C TRP A 13 -9.70 2.27 13.85
N PRO A 14 -10.15 2.51 15.11
CA PRO A 14 -11.34 3.34 15.36
C PRO A 14 -11.20 4.77 14.82
N ALA A 15 -9.99 5.34 14.84
CA ALA A 15 -9.73 6.67 14.31
C ALA A 15 -9.89 6.72 12.78
N LEU A 16 -9.42 5.68 12.08
CA LEU A 16 -9.63 5.53 10.63
C LEU A 16 -11.11 5.36 10.29
N GLU A 17 -11.85 4.54 11.03
CA GLU A 17 -13.30 4.37 10.85
C GLU A 17 -14.03 5.71 11.01
N GLY A 18 -13.68 6.50 12.03
CA GLY A 18 -14.21 7.85 12.24
C GLY A 18 -13.86 8.84 11.13
N LEU A 19 -12.67 8.68 10.53
CA LEU A 19 -12.23 9.51 9.40
C LEU A 19 -12.97 9.15 8.10
N PHE A 20 -13.08 7.88 7.77
CA PHE A 20 -13.70 7.38 6.54
C PHE A 20 -15.23 7.38 6.61
N GLY A 21 -15.78 7.23 7.81
CA GLY A 21 -17.22 7.19 8.04
C GLY A 21 -17.91 6.04 7.31
N ARG A 22 -19.23 6.10 7.23
CA ARG A 22 -20.07 5.08 6.57
C ARG A 22 -19.77 4.92 5.07
N ALA A 23 -19.20 5.94 4.43
CA ALA A 23 -18.85 5.91 3.01
C ALA A 23 -17.55 5.15 2.72
N GLY A 24 -16.73 4.82 3.73
CA GLY A 24 -15.47 4.12 3.57
C GLY A 24 -14.48 4.88 2.67
N ALA A 25 -14.17 6.14 3.00
CA ALA A 25 -13.45 7.13 2.20
C ALA A 25 -14.24 7.58 0.95
N SER A 26 -14.47 6.72 -0.02
CA SER A 26 -15.24 7.00 -1.24
C SER A 26 -15.84 5.70 -1.77
N ASN A 27 -17.16 5.68 -1.93
CA ASN A 27 -17.91 4.54 -2.51
C ASN A 27 -17.61 3.17 -1.87
N GLY A 28 -17.22 3.14 -0.61
CA GLY A 28 -16.89 1.92 0.11
C GLY A 28 -15.57 1.27 -0.31
N CYS A 29 -14.63 2.03 -0.90
CA CYS A 29 -13.37 1.46 -1.36
C CYS A 29 -12.42 1.06 -0.23
N TRP A 30 -12.47 1.70 0.96
CA TRP A 30 -11.56 1.43 2.07
C TRP A 30 -10.10 1.27 1.62
N CYS A 31 -9.67 2.07 0.64
CA CYS A 31 -8.36 2.03 -0.03
C CYS A 31 -7.97 0.67 -0.63
N MET A 32 -8.94 -0.21 -0.91
CA MET A 32 -8.68 -1.49 -1.57
C MET A 32 -8.55 -1.38 -3.10
N TYR A 33 -8.83 -0.20 -3.69
CA TYR A 33 -8.78 -0.02 -5.15
C TYR A 33 -7.44 -0.43 -5.78
N TRP A 34 -6.32 -0.01 -5.21
CA TRP A 34 -5.00 -0.32 -5.79
C TRP A 34 -4.56 -1.77 -5.54
N ARG A 35 -5.22 -2.46 -4.61
CA ARG A 35 -4.97 -3.87 -4.29
C ARG A 35 -5.79 -4.80 -5.18
N ILE A 36 -7.11 -4.57 -5.28
CA ILE A 36 -8.02 -5.49 -5.95
C ILE A 36 -8.75 -4.90 -7.18
N GLY A 37 -8.47 -3.63 -7.53
CA GLY A 37 -9.05 -2.95 -8.68
C GLY A 37 -10.55 -2.67 -8.52
N PRO A 38 -11.27 -2.50 -9.65
CA PRO A 38 -12.71 -2.21 -9.66
C PRO A 38 -13.57 -3.20 -8.88
N ARG A 39 -13.09 -4.42 -8.68
CA ARG A 39 -13.79 -5.47 -7.92
C ARG A 39 -14.20 -5.05 -6.50
N TYR A 40 -13.59 -4.02 -5.92
CA TYR A 40 -14.04 -3.48 -4.65
C TYR A 40 -15.50 -3.01 -4.66
N ARG A 41 -16.08 -2.74 -5.84
CA ARG A 41 -17.48 -2.31 -6.02
C ARG A 41 -18.46 -3.48 -6.12
N ASP A 42 -17.95 -4.65 -6.53
CA ASP A 42 -18.73 -5.84 -6.84
C ASP A 42 -18.95 -6.73 -5.60
N ARG A 43 -18.48 -6.28 -4.44
CA ARG A 43 -18.56 -6.98 -3.16
C ARG A 43 -19.11 -6.07 -2.05
N PRO A 44 -19.58 -6.63 -0.92
CA PRO A 44 -20.02 -5.86 0.23
C PRO A 44 -18.92 -4.88 0.70
N ARG A 45 -19.32 -3.67 1.06
CA ARG A 45 -18.37 -2.66 1.58
C ARG A 45 -17.70 -3.09 2.88
N ALA A 46 -18.36 -3.95 3.65
CA ALA A 46 -17.83 -4.54 4.87
C ALA A 46 -16.57 -5.38 4.58
N ASP A 47 -16.56 -6.15 3.49
CA ASP A 47 -15.40 -6.97 3.12
C ASP A 47 -14.17 -6.11 2.82
N ASN A 48 -14.35 -4.97 2.13
CA ASN A 48 -13.25 -4.03 1.89
C ASN A 48 -12.72 -3.44 3.21
N ARG A 49 -13.63 -3.12 4.14
CA ARG A 49 -13.27 -2.64 5.47
C ARG A 49 -12.49 -3.68 6.26
N ASP A 50 -12.97 -4.91 6.25
CA ASP A 50 -12.39 -6.00 7.03
C ASP A 50 -11.01 -6.41 6.46
N ASP A 51 -10.83 -6.38 5.13
CA ASP A 51 -9.51 -6.56 4.50
C ASP A 51 -8.51 -5.48 4.95
N LEU A 52 -8.91 -4.19 4.92
CA LEU A 52 -8.02 -3.13 5.39
C LEU A 52 -7.72 -3.27 6.90
N ARG A 53 -8.71 -3.72 7.70
CA ARG A 53 -8.52 -3.98 9.13
C ARG A 53 -7.52 -5.10 9.37
N GLN A 54 -7.55 -6.17 8.59
CA GLN A 54 -6.57 -7.24 8.66
C GLN A 54 -5.16 -6.73 8.31
N LEU A 55 -5.02 -5.88 7.30
CA LEU A 55 -3.75 -5.23 6.97
C LEU A 55 -3.25 -4.34 8.11
N ALA A 56 -4.15 -3.61 8.78
CA ALA A 56 -3.78 -2.79 9.94
C ALA A 56 -3.32 -3.60 11.16
N ALA A 57 -3.69 -4.88 11.24
CA ALA A 57 -3.25 -5.81 12.27
C ALA A 57 -1.95 -6.56 11.92
N SER A 58 -1.42 -6.38 10.71
CA SER A 58 -0.18 -7.02 10.27
C SER A 58 1.06 -6.25 10.75
N ASP A 59 2.22 -6.90 10.67
CA ASP A 59 3.52 -6.31 10.99
C ASP A 59 3.90 -5.14 10.06
N GLN A 60 3.24 -5.04 8.92
CA GLN A 60 3.45 -3.98 7.94
C GLN A 60 2.18 -3.14 7.76
N PRO A 61 2.07 -2.01 8.49
CA PRO A 61 0.91 -1.13 8.41
C PRO A 61 0.64 -0.64 6.97
N PRO A 62 -0.63 -0.63 6.51
CA PRO A 62 -0.97 -0.29 5.13
C PRO A 62 -0.92 1.21 4.81
N GLY A 63 -0.57 2.04 5.78
CA GLY A 63 -0.50 3.48 5.59
C GLY A 63 -0.44 4.28 6.89
N LEU A 64 -0.61 5.59 6.75
CA LEU A 64 -0.42 6.56 7.83
C LEU A 64 -1.69 7.40 8.06
N LEU A 65 -1.94 7.74 9.32
CA LEU A 65 -2.98 8.66 9.78
C LEU A 65 -2.37 9.96 10.28
N ALA A 66 -2.91 11.10 9.83
CA ALA A 66 -2.61 12.41 10.39
C ALA A 66 -3.70 12.84 11.39
N PHE A 67 -3.28 13.40 12.51
CA PHE A 67 -4.13 13.85 13.60
C PHE A 67 -3.93 15.33 13.91
N ASP A 68 -5.03 16.01 14.25
CA ASP A 68 -5.03 17.30 14.93
C ASP A 68 -5.59 17.08 16.35
N GLY A 69 -4.70 17.07 17.36
CA GLY A 69 -5.00 16.50 18.66
C GLY A 69 -5.37 15.02 18.54
N ASP A 70 -6.55 14.66 19.03
CA ASP A 70 -7.06 13.27 18.98
C ASP A 70 -7.91 12.98 17.73
N LEU A 71 -8.19 13.99 16.92
CA LEU A 71 -9.03 13.86 15.73
C LEU A 71 -8.21 13.41 14.53
N ALA A 72 -8.53 12.25 13.95
CA ALA A 72 -7.97 11.85 12.67
C ALA A 72 -8.51 12.73 11.54
N VAL A 73 -7.62 13.41 10.82
CA VAL A 73 -7.95 14.40 9.79
C VAL A 73 -7.44 14.04 8.40
N GLY A 74 -6.52 13.08 8.31
CA GLY A 74 -5.94 12.64 7.04
C GLY A 74 -5.46 11.20 7.06
N TRP A 75 -5.39 10.61 5.89
CA TRP A 75 -4.90 9.27 5.62
C TRP A 75 -4.07 9.26 4.35
N CYS A 76 -3.01 8.46 4.30
CA CYS A 76 -2.41 8.02 3.04
C CYS A 76 -2.15 6.52 3.05
N GLU A 77 -2.41 5.85 1.93
CA GLU A 77 -1.95 4.49 1.68
C GLU A 77 -0.44 4.52 1.43
N LEU A 78 0.30 3.65 2.12
CA LEU A 78 1.74 3.49 1.98
C LEU A 78 2.06 1.99 2.03
N ALA A 79 2.59 1.44 0.93
CA ALA A 79 2.90 0.02 0.84
C ALA A 79 3.99 -0.24 -0.21
N PRO A 80 4.67 -1.42 -0.15
CA PRO A 80 5.44 -1.91 -1.29
C PRO A 80 4.57 -1.93 -2.54
N ARG A 81 5.13 -1.49 -3.67
CA ARG A 81 4.40 -1.51 -4.94
C ARG A 81 3.88 -2.91 -5.30
N ALA A 82 4.61 -3.96 -4.92
CA ALA A 82 4.24 -5.35 -5.17
C ALA A 82 2.90 -5.75 -4.51
N ASP A 83 2.53 -5.13 -3.39
CA ASP A 83 1.28 -5.38 -2.67
C ASP A 83 0.07 -4.66 -3.32
N LEU A 84 0.32 -3.79 -4.27
CA LEU A 84 -0.67 -2.98 -4.98
C LEU A 84 -0.89 -3.56 -6.39
N ALA A 85 -1.40 -4.79 -6.45
CA ALA A 85 -1.49 -5.58 -7.69
C ALA A 85 -2.18 -4.83 -8.83
N TRP A 86 -3.24 -4.05 -8.53
CA TRP A 86 -3.97 -3.29 -9.55
C TRP A 86 -3.17 -2.13 -10.13
N LEU A 87 -2.22 -1.59 -9.40
CA LEU A 87 -1.33 -0.54 -9.91
C LEU A 87 -0.50 -1.05 -11.10
N GLY A 88 -0.10 -2.32 -11.09
CA GLY A 88 0.61 -2.99 -12.19
C GLY A 88 -0.22 -3.14 -13.47
N HIS A 89 -1.56 -3.19 -13.37
CA HIS A 89 -2.45 -3.29 -14.52
C HIS A 89 -2.63 -1.96 -15.27
N SER A 90 -2.21 -0.86 -14.70
CA SER A 90 -2.32 0.44 -15.36
C SER A 90 -1.22 0.61 -16.41
N ARG A 91 -1.60 0.70 -17.69
CA ARG A 91 -0.67 1.00 -18.80
C ARG A 91 0.10 2.32 -18.63
N PHE A 92 -0.45 3.25 -17.82
CA PHE A 92 0.17 4.55 -17.60
C PHE A 92 1.04 4.60 -16.35
N LEU A 93 0.68 3.81 -15.32
CA LEU A 93 1.32 3.79 -14.00
C LEU A 93 2.12 2.50 -13.77
N GLY A 94 2.32 1.69 -14.80
CA GLY A 94 3.14 0.47 -14.76
C GLY A 94 4.56 0.75 -14.26
N PRO A 95 5.34 -0.28 -13.85
CA PRO A 95 6.70 -0.13 -13.39
C PRO A 95 7.55 0.71 -14.34
N VAL A 96 8.45 1.52 -13.80
CA VAL A 96 9.41 2.30 -14.59
C VAL A 96 10.68 1.48 -14.82
N ASP A 97 11.05 0.71 -13.82
CA ASP A 97 12.22 -0.17 -13.77
C ASP A 97 11.96 -1.30 -12.75
N ASP A 98 12.98 -2.14 -12.48
CA ASP A 98 12.90 -3.27 -11.55
C ASP A 98 13.18 -2.90 -10.08
N LEU A 99 13.30 -1.60 -9.77
CA LEU A 99 13.56 -1.16 -8.40
C LEU A 99 12.34 -1.50 -7.49
N PRO A 100 12.54 -2.18 -6.33
CA PRO A 100 11.45 -2.55 -5.43
C PRO A 100 10.98 -1.35 -4.60
N VAL A 101 10.30 -0.41 -5.27
CA VAL A 101 9.81 0.83 -4.66
C VAL A 101 8.63 0.60 -3.73
N TRP A 102 8.46 1.50 -2.76
CA TRP A 102 7.18 1.70 -2.08
C TRP A 102 6.35 2.77 -2.79
N SER A 103 5.06 2.79 -2.53
CA SER A 103 4.09 3.64 -3.25
C SER A 103 3.16 4.39 -2.30
N LEU A 104 2.86 5.63 -2.69
CA LEU A 104 1.83 6.51 -2.12
C LEU A 104 0.72 6.72 -3.17
N PRO A 105 -0.22 5.78 -3.34
CA PRO A 105 -1.17 5.85 -4.43
C PRO A 105 -2.46 6.59 -4.10
N CYS A 106 -2.77 6.79 -2.80
CA CYS A 106 -4.06 7.33 -2.38
C CYS A 106 -3.96 8.16 -1.10
N PHE A 107 -4.69 9.28 -1.08
CA PHE A 107 -4.85 10.14 0.10
C PHE A 107 -6.34 10.39 0.35
N TYR A 108 -6.68 10.54 1.62
CA TYR A 108 -7.97 11.07 2.04
C TYR A 108 -7.75 12.13 3.10
N VAL A 109 -8.33 13.32 2.89
CA VAL A 109 -8.27 14.43 3.85
C VAL A 109 -9.69 14.87 4.16
N ARG A 110 -10.01 14.95 5.46
CA ARG A 110 -11.28 15.46 5.96
C ARG A 110 -11.57 16.81 5.31
N ARG A 111 -12.79 17.01 4.81
CA ARG A 111 -13.14 18.17 3.99
C ARG A 111 -12.75 19.50 4.63
N THR A 112 -13.00 19.67 5.92
CA THR A 112 -12.70 20.90 6.68
C THR A 112 -11.20 21.12 6.93
N TYR A 113 -10.34 20.13 6.62
CA TYR A 113 -8.88 20.20 6.79
C TYR A 113 -8.12 20.29 5.47
N ARG A 114 -8.84 20.32 4.33
CA ARG A 114 -8.20 20.51 3.02
C ARG A 114 -7.57 21.91 2.93
N GLY A 115 -6.43 22.00 2.21
CA GLY A 115 -5.67 23.24 2.07
C GLY A 115 -4.91 23.67 3.33
N ARG A 116 -4.82 22.81 4.36
CA ARG A 116 -4.15 23.11 5.64
C ARG A 116 -2.86 22.30 5.87
N GLY A 117 -2.19 21.83 4.80
CA GLY A 117 -0.91 21.13 4.90
C GLY A 117 -0.99 19.65 5.34
N VAL A 118 -2.20 19.04 5.44
CA VAL A 118 -2.34 17.63 5.88
C VAL A 118 -1.64 16.67 4.91
N THR A 119 -1.73 16.90 3.61
CA THR A 119 -1.05 16.07 2.60
C THR A 119 0.47 16.21 2.71
N ASP A 120 0.97 17.42 2.95
CA ASP A 120 2.40 17.68 3.17
C ASP A 120 2.91 16.90 4.38
N ALA A 121 2.22 16.97 5.53
CA ALA A 121 2.59 16.22 6.74
C ALA A 121 2.58 14.70 6.52
N LEU A 122 1.63 14.16 5.76
CA LEU A 122 1.57 12.73 5.41
C LEU A 122 2.74 12.32 4.51
N ILE A 123 3.11 13.13 3.51
CA ILE A 123 4.26 12.85 2.64
C ILE A 123 5.56 12.89 3.45
N GLU A 124 5.76 13.92 4.29
CA GLU A 124 6.93 14.04 5.16
C GLU A 124 7.11 12.83 6.08
N ALA A 125 6.02 12.31 6.63
CA ALA A 125 6.07 11.12 7.48
C ALA A 125 6.23 9.82 6.67
N ALA A 126 5.71 9.75 5.44
CA ALA A 126 5.80 8.56 4.61
C ALA A 126 7.24 8.27 4.14
N VAL A 127 8.07 9.31 3.94
CA VAL A 127 9.46 9.15 3.50
C VAL A 127 10.29 8.34 4.51
N PRO A 128 10.40 8.73 5.80
CA PRO A 128 11.13 7.94 6.78
C PRO A 128 10.47 6.59 7.08
N ALA A 129 9.12 6.48 6.99
CA ALA A 129 8.42 5.21 7.19
C ALA A 129 8.77 4.20 6.09
N ALA A 130 8.76 4.60 4.81
CA ALA A 130 9.18 3.77 3.69
C ALA A 130 10.67 3.38 3.81
N ALA A 131 11.54 4.32 4.19
CA ALA A 131 12.97 4.05 4.41
C ALA A 131 13.18 3.04 5.53
N ALA A 132 12.45 3.14 6.65
CA ALA A 132 12.49 2.18 7.75
C ALA A 132 12.01 0.79 7.32
N GLY A 133 11.00 0.71 6.43
CA GLY A 133 10.54 -0.52 5.78
C GLY A 133 11.49 -1.09 4.72
N GLY A 134 12.66 -0.47 4.51
CA GLY A 134 13.70 -0.97 3.60
C GLY A 134 13.54 -0.50 2.15
N ALA A 135 12.58 0.38 1.84
CA ALA A 135 12.40 0.88 0.49
C ALA A 135 13.64 1.63 -0.02
N PRO A 136 14.12 1.35 -1.24
CA PRO A 136 15.19 2.14 -1.88
C PRO A 136 14.66 3.48 -2.39
N ALA A 137 13.38 3.54 -2.78
CA ALA A 137 12.72 4.73 -3.29
C ALA A 137 11.22 4.71 -2.98
N LEU A 138 10.59 5.88 -3.01
CA LEU A 138 9.16 6.08 -2.83
C LEU A 138 8.56 6.68 -4.10
N GLU A 139 7.50 6.06 -4.62
CA GLU A 139 6.76 6.52 -5.79
C GLU A 139 5.40 7.11 -5.43
N ALA A 140 4.96 8.05 -6.23
CA ALA A 140 3.63 8.62 -6.20
C ALA A 140 3.09 8.80 -7.63
N TYR A 141 1.76 8.87 -7.75
CA TYR A 141 1.06 8.89 -9.05
C TYR A 141 0.06 10.07 -9.11
N PRO A 142 0.52 11.28 -8.81
CA PRO A 142 -0.36 12.43 -8.63
C PRO A 142 -1.05 12.86 -9.92
N VAL A 143 -2.02 13.77 -9.75
CA VAL A 143 -2.60 14.53 -10.86
C VAL A 143 -1.73 15.76 -11.10
N ASP A 144 -1.36 15.99 -12.34
CA ASP A 144 -0.75 17.25 -12.76
C ASP A 144 -1.85 18.25 -13.12
N THR A 145 -2.18 19.12 -12.18
CA THR A 145 -3.23 20.14 -12.34
C THR A 145 -2.81 21.31 -13.22
N ALA A 146 -1.55 21.39 -13.67
CA ALA A 146 -1.12 22.34 -14.68
C ALA A 146 -1.64 21.94 -16.08
N VAL A 147 -2.05 20.69 -16.28
CA VAL A 147 -2.71 20.24 -17.52
C VAL A 147 -4.18 20.65 -17.46
N PRO A 148 -4.68 21.46 -18.42
CA PRO A 148 -6.05 21.96 -18.42
C PRO A 148 -7.11 20.84 -18.35
N GLY A 149 -8.18 21.04 -17.60
CA GLY A 149 -9.29 20.08 -17.47
C GLY A 149 -9.06 18.92 -16.48
N HIS A 150 -7.89 18.82 -15.84
CA HIS A 150 -7.53 17.72 -14.94
C HIS A 150 -7.51 18.17 -13.47
N THR A 151 -8.68 18.48 -12.91
CA THR A 151 -8.84 18.92 -11.51
C THR A 151 -9.72 17.99 -10.66
N THR A 152 -10.13 16.83 -11.21
CA THR A 152 -10.97 15.84 -10.53
C THR A 152 -10.19 14.61 -10.10
N ASN A 153 -10.78 13.82 -9.18
CA ASN A 153 -10.16 12.59 -8.67
C ASN A 153 -8.76 12.80 -8.09
N LEU A 154 -8.61 13.81 -7.21
CA LEU A 154 -7.34 14.20 -6.59
C LEU A 154 -6.92 13.27 -5.43
N PHE A 155 -7.53 12.10 -5.28
CA PHE A 155 -7.11 11.11 -4.29
C PHE A 155 -5.61 10.70 -4.39
N PRO A 156 -4.98 10.66 -5.57
CA PRO A 156 -3.54 10.42 -5.66
C PRO A 156 -2.65 11.60 -5.26
N GLY A 157 -3.25 12.73 -4.87
CA GLY A 157 -2.52 13.98 -4.61
C GLY A 157 -2.26 14.81 -5.87
N VAL A 158 -1.56 15.91 -5.72
CA VAL A 158 -1.25 16.89 -6.78
C VAL A 158 0.26 16.93 -7.02
N ALA A 159 0.70 16.93 -8.29
CA ALA A 159 2.10 16.85 -8.67
C ALA A 159 2.97 17.96 -8.04
N ALA A 160 2.45 19.20 -7.98
CA ALA A 160 3.16 20.33 -7.38
C ALA A 160 3.46 20.12 -5.87
N VAL A 161 2.60 19.38 -5.14
CA VAL A 161 2.85 19.04 -3.73
C VAL A 161 4.04 18.09 -3.64
N PHE A 162 4.07 17.02 -4.41
CA PHE A 162 5.19 16.06 -4.40
C PHE A 162 6.51 16.70 -4.86
N ALA A 163 6.47 17.59 -5.85
CA ALA A 163 7.65 18.32 -6.30
C ALA A 163 8.30 19.14 -5.17
N ARG A 164 7.49 19.80 -4.30
CA ARG A 164 8.00 20.52 -3.12
C ARG A 164 8.72 19.60 -2.13
N HIS A 165 8.33 18.33 -2.06
CA HIS A 165 8.97 17.31 -1.22
C HIS A 165 10.13 16.57 -1.93
N GLY A 166 10.60 17.08 -3.08
CA GLY A 166 11.77 16.58 -3.78
C GLY A 166 11.51 15.37 -4.68
N PHE A 167 10.24 15.02 -4.94
CA PHE A 167 9.92 13.99 -5.94
C PHE A 167 10.17 14.53 -7.35
N GLY A 168 10.94 13.80 -8.16
CA GLY A 168 11.13 14.06 -9.58
C GLY A 168 10.22 13.21 -10.45
N VAL A 169 9.86 13.70 -11.64
CA VAL A 169 9.14 12.91 -12.63
C VAL A 169 10.08 11.87 -13.24
N VAL A 170 9.74 10.59 -13.12
CA VAL A 170 10.53 9.47 -13.70
C VAL A 170 9.85 8.83 -14.93
N ALA A 171 8.54 9.03 -15.07
CA ALA A 171 7.82 8.67 -16.28
C ALA A 171 6.57 9.54 -16.47
N ARG A 172 6.19 9.82 -17.72
CA ARG A 172 4.98 10.55 -18.08
C ARG A 172 4.35 9.90 -19.31
N ARG A 173 3.61 8.81 -19.08
CA ARG A 173 2.93 8.06 -20.15
C ARG A 173 1.54 8.61 -20.45
N LYS A 174 1.04 9.51 -19.60
CA LYS A 174 -0.18 10.30 -19.77
C LYS A 174 0.11 11.73 -19.29
N PRO A 175 -0.31 12.78 -20.03
CA PRO A 175 0.06 14.17 -19.72
C PRO A 175 -0.24 14.60 -18.29
N ASP A 176 -1.43 14.24 -17.78
CA ASP A 176 -1.95 14.63 -16.47
C ASP A 176 -1.61 13.64 -15.33
N ARG A 177 -0.86 12.56 -15.61
CA ARG A 177 -0.56 11.49 -14.66
C ARG A 177 0.91 11.10 -14.69
N PRO A 178 1.80 11.93 -14.15
CA PRO A 178 3.21 11.57 -14.03
C PRO A 178 3.38 10.45 -12.98
N VAL A 179 4.38 9.61 -13.18
CA VAL A 179 4.98 8.81 -12.11
C VAL A 179 6.10 9.66 -11.52
N MET A 180 6.02 9.96 -10.23
CA MET A 180 7.02 10.76 -9.53
C MET A 180 7.71 9.91 -8.48
N ARG A 181 9.02 10.10 -8.30
CA ARG A 181 9.85 9.29 -7.42
C ARG A 181 10.77 10.17 -6.57
N LEU A 182 10.90 9.79 -5.31
CA LEU A 182 11.96 10.29 -4.40
C LEU A 182 12.96 9.15 -4.16
N SER A 183 14.23 9.38 -4.53
CA SER A 183 15.35 8.44 -4.32
C SER A 183 16.69 9.17 -4.23
N PRO A 184 17.69 8.59 -3.57
CA PRO A 184 17.61 7.39 -2.73
C PRO A 184 17.04 7.71 -1.35
N LEU A 185 16.35 6.74 -0.73
CA LEU A 185 15.83 6.88 0.64
C LEU A 185 16.85 6.47 1.72
N ALA A 186 18.03 5.99 1.35
CA ALA A 186 19.05 5.52 2.29
C ALA A 186 19.42 6.58 3.36
N ARG A 187 19.44 7.87 3.02
CA ARG A 187 19.70 8.99 3.93
C ARG A 187 18.63 9.17 5.03
N TRP A 188 17.46 8.58 4.87
CA TRP A 188 16.35 8.68 5.81
C TRP A 188 16.28 7.50 6.77
N ARG A 189 17.14 6.49 6.60
CA ARG A 189 17.24 5.35 7.52
C ARG A 189 17.82 5.83 8.84
N ARG A 190 17.07 5.70 9.93
CA ARG A 190 17.59 5.98 11.26
C ARG A 190 18.64 4.92 11.65
N PRO A 191 19.87 5.28 12.05
CA PRO A 191 20.80 4.32 12.62
C PRO A 191 20.20 3.82 13.95
N GLY A 192 19.90 2.49 14.05
CA GLY A 192 19.50 1.85 15.30
C GLY A 192 18.20 1.04 15.30
N LEU A 193 17.34 1.13 14.30
CA LEU A 193 16.21 0.19 14.18
C LEU A 193 16.68 -1.08 13.45
N ARG A 194 16.90 -2.16 14.22
CA ARG A 194 17.13 -3.49 13.65
C ARG A 194 15.91 -3.88 12.83
N GLN A 195 16.11 -4.20 11.55
CA GLN A 195 15.12 -4.86 10.73
C GLN A 195 14.75 -6.19 11.40
N PRO A 196 13.46 -6.60 11.46
CA PRO A 196 13.15 -7.99 11.72
C PRO A 196 13.85 -8.80 10.62
N SER A 197 14.78 -9.68 11.03
CA SER A 197 15.47 -10.57 10.13
C SER A 197 14.45 -11.48 9.47
N VAL A 198 14.24 -11.30 8.18
CA VAL A 198 13.58 -12.29 7.34
C VAL A 198 14.49 -13.51 7.38
N LEU A 199 14.18 -14.46 8.24
CA LEU A 199 14.81 -15.78 8.25
C LEU A 199 14.48 -16.45 6.92
N SER A 200 15.37 -16.29 5.95
CA SER A 200 15.41 -17.15 4.77
C SER A 200 15.72 -18.56 5.28
N GLY A 201 14.68 -19.37 5.40
CA GLY A 201 14.79 -20.79 5.72
C GLY A 201 15.60 -21.51 4.64
N ARG A 202 16.92 -21.51 4.76
CA ARG A 202 17.77 -22.47 4.05
C ARG A 202 17.45 -23.83 4.62
N ARG A 203 16.61 -24.60 3.94
CA ARG A 203 16.53 -26.05 4.13
C ARG A 203 17.87 -26.64 3.72
N GLY A 204 18.66 -27.03 4.70
CA GLY A 204 19.88 -27.85 4.48
C GLY A 204 19.51 -29.22 3.94
N PRO A 205 20.40 -29.88 3.15
CA PRO A 205 20.12 -31.18 2.59
C PRO A 205 20.17 -32.24 3.70
N GLY A 206 19.01 -32.81 4.03
CA GLY A 206 18.88 -33.97 4.92
C GLY A 206 19.50 -35.20 4.32
N ARG A 207 20.48 -35.79 5.02
CA ARG A 207 21.13 -37.05 4.73
C ARG A 207 20.13 -38.20 4.72
N SER A 208 20.12 -38.94 3.64
CA SER A 208 19.44 -40.23 3.48
C SER A 208 19.92 -41.27 4.52
N ARG A 209 18.99 -41.84 5.26
CA ARG A 209 19.19 -43.16 5.89
C ARG A 209 18.24 -44.16 5.23
N SER A 210 18.84 -45.15 4.61
CA SER A 210 18.23 -46.33 4.04
C SER A 210 17.47 -47.15 5.11
N GLY A 211 16.17 -47.37 4.86
CA GLY A 211 15.33 -48.27 5.63
C GLY A 211 14.47 -49.11 4.69
N ARG A 212 14.96 -50.33 4.35
CA ARG A 212 14.17 -51.35 3.65
C ARG A 212 12.94 -51.70 4.48
N ARG A 213 11.73 -51.55 3.91
CA ARG A 213 10.55 -52.34 4.33
C ARG A 213 9.66 -52.66 3.14
N ARG A 214 9.58 -53.95 2.87
CA ARG A 214 8.54 -54.87 2.38
C ARG A 214 7.33 -54.26 1.64
N ARG A 215 7.19 -54.78 0.43
CA ARG A 215 6.04 -54.73 -0.46
C ARG A 215 4.84 -55.47 0.18
N SER A 216 3.70 -54.79 0.34
CA SER A 216 2.41 -55.46 0.43
C SER A 216 1.59 -55.08 -0.81
N ARG A 217 1.18 -56.08 -1.54
CA ARG A 217 0.33 -55.96 -2.75
C ARG A 217 -1.09 -55.75 -2.32
N LEU A 218 -1.77 -54.75 -2.88
CA LEU A 218 -3.21 -54.56 -2.83
C LEU A 218 -3.84 -54.98 -4.18
N PRO A 219 -5.02 -55.65 -4.16
CA PRO A 219 -5.69 -56.11 -5.37
C PRO A 219 -6.46 -54.99 -6.11
N PRO A 220 -6.81 -55.15 -7.40
CA PRO A 220 -7.41 -54.16 -8.23
C PRO A 220 -8.95 -53.98 -7.94
N PRO A 221 -9.54 -52.80 -8.21
CA PRO A 221 -10.95 -52.54 -7.99
C PRO A 221 -11.78 -53.17 -9.12
N ARG A 222 -12.95 -53.73 -8.73
CA ARG A 222 -13.99 -54.29 -9.61
C ARG A 222 -14.71 -53.18 -10.37
N ARG A 223 -14.88 -53.36 -11.67
CA ARG A 223 -15.74 -52.60 -12.56
C ARG A 223 -17.22 -52.80 -12.17
N ALA A 224 -17.97 -51.70 -11.92
CA ALA A 224 -19.39 -51.70 -11.86
C ALA A 224 -19.96 -51.43 -13.27
N ARG A 225 -20.88 -52.30 -13.71
CA ARG A 225 -21.63 -52.19 -14.97
C ARG A 225 -22.78 -51.19 -14.82
N ALA A 226 -23.03 -50.47 -15.90
CA ALA A 226 -24.21 -49.63 -16.12
C ALA A 226 -25.53 -50.42 -16.17
N ARG A 227 -26.56 -49.79 -15.64
CA ARG A 227 -27.93 -49.74 -16.20
C ARG A 227 -28.50 -48.38 -15.98
#